data_39ac39743ea2aaf6c7d8a21c1381ca60
#
_entry.id   39ac39743ea2aaf6c7d8a21c1381ca60
#
_cell.length_a   1.000
_cell.length_b   1.000
_cell.length_c   1.000
_cell.angle_alpha   90.00
_cell.angle_beta   90.00
_cell.angle_gamma   90.00
#
_symmetry.space_group_name_H-M   'P 1'
#
loop_
_entity.id
_entity.type
_entity.pdbx_description
1 polymer ?
#
loop_
_entity_poly.entity_id
_entity_poly.type
_entity_poly.pdbx_seq_one_letter_code
_entity_poly.pdbx_strand_id
1 'polypeptide(L)'
;MSKDKRPDWEASLGPAGTFSQAERDAVYRAIYERRDVRDEFLDAEVPRETVMRILDAAHHAPSVGFMQPWNFILVRDRAVRENVAAAFAQGVRAEEQVIAPERRELYRDLKLQGILKAPLNICVTCDRARHGTTGLGRSLQPNTDLLSTACAVQNLWLAARVEGIGVGWVSIMREAELRAILGIPEEIAVVAYLCVGYIERAYSRPELEAKRWARRLALDDLVFDDRWGARSTSPTL
;
A
#
# COMPACT_ATOMS: atom_id res chain seq x y z
N MET A 1 32.41 30.96 30.37
CA MET A 1 31.81 31.02 29.02
C MET A 1 32.02 29.65 28.37
N SER A 2 31.01 28.80 28.42
CA SER A 2 31.07 27.44 27.84
C SER A 2 30.95 27.58 26.32
N LYS A 3 31.96 27.10 25.59
CA LYS A 3 31.96 27.01 24.14
C LYS A 3 30.85 26.08 23.73
N ASP A 4 30.00 26.57 22.81
CA ASP A 4 29.02 25.90 22.02
C ASP A 4 29.40 24.45 21.70
N LYS A 5 28.91 23.48 22.48
CA LYS A 5 28.90 22.09 22.05
C LYS A 5 27.73 21.97 21.07
N ARG A 6 28.04 21.93 19.79
CA ARG A 6 27.01 21.56 18.80
C ARG A 6 26.36 20.26 19.26
N PRO A 7 25.04 20.15 19.11
CA PRO A 7 24.34 18.92 19.48
C PRO A 7 24.93 17.72 18.71
N ASP A 8 25.00 16.55 19.34
CA ASP A 8 25.62 15.35 18.78
C ASP A 8 24.98 14.91 17.44
N TRP A 9 23.71 15.33 17.17
CA TRP A 9 23.05 15.04 15.92
C TRP A 9 23.65 15.78 14.71
N GLU A 10 24.30 16.91 14.86
CA GLU A 10 25.01 17.59 13.76
C GLU A 10 26.17 16.74 13.21
N ALA A 11 26.76 15.89 14.02
CA ALA A 11 27.82 14.98 13.61
C ALA A 11 27.30 13.86 12.65
N SER A 12 25.98 13.65 12.60
CA SER A 12 25.35 12.69 11.69
C SER A 12 25.00 13.27 10.31
N LEU A 13 25.19 14.59 10.10
CA LEU A 13 24.99 15.21 8.82
C LEU A 13 26.17 14.91 7.89
N GLY A 14 25.88 14.35 6.73
CA GLY A 14 26.84 14.04 5.69
C GLY A 14 26.32 14.49 4.31
N PRO A 15 27.16 14.40 3.25
CA PRO A 15 26.71 14.72 1.90
C PRO A 15 25.59 13.75 1.49
N ALA A 16 24.53 14.30 0.90
CA ALA A 16 23.51 13.50 0.23
C ALA A 16 24.13 12.77 -0.95
N GLY A 17 24.09 11.44 -0.95
CA GLY A 17 24.58 10.65 -2.07
C GLY A 17 23.78 10.92 -3.36
N THR A 18 24.36 10.59 -4.50
CA THR A 18 23.70 10.64 -5.80
C THR A 18 23.52 9.22 -6.34
N PHE A 19 22.41 8.99 -7.04
CA PHE A 19 22.14 7.72 -7.71
C PHE A 19 22.76 7.72 -9.12
N SER A 20 23.37 6.62 -9.49
CA SER A 20 23.75 6.35 -10.90
C SER A 20 22.51 6.28 -11.81
N GLN A 21 22.70 6.35 -13.11
CA GLN A 21 21.58 6.22 -14.05
C GLN A 21 20.87 4.87 -13.90
N ALA A 22 21.63 3.78 -13.77
CA ALA A 22 21.06 2.44 -13.61
C ALA A 22 20.20 2.29 -12.35
N GLU A 23 20.61 2.89 -11.24
CA GLU A 23 19.83 2.90 -9.99
C GLU A 23 18.56 3.71 -10.14
N ARG A 24 18.61 4.89 -10.77
CA ARG A 24 17.41 5.68 -11.09
C ARG A 24 16.44 4.90 -11.97
N ASP A 25 16.93 4.29 -13.04
CA ASP A 25 16.11 3.51 -13.97
C ASP A 25 15.45 2.32 -13.27
N ALA A 26 16.14 1.63 -12.36
CA ALA A 26 15.60 0.54 -11.58
C ALA A 26 14.45 0.98 -10.67
N VAL A 27 14.57 2.13 -9.99
CA VAL A 27 13.52 2.68 -9.12
C VAL A 27 12.29 3.07 -9.95
N TYR A 28 12.46 3.82 -11.04
CA TYR A 28 11.34 4.21 -11.89
C TYR A 28 10.67 3.00 -12.55
N ARG A 29 11.45 2.01 -12.96
CA ARG A 29 10.92 0.74 -13.48
C ARG A 29 10.03 0.05 -12.44
N ALA A 30 10.47 -0.07 -11.19
CA ALA A 30 9.65 -0.65 -10.13
C ALA A 30 8.33 0.10 -9.96
N ILE A 31 8.35 1.43 -9.98
CA ILE A 31 7.16 2.29 -9.86
C ILE A 31 6.21 2.10 -11.04
N TYR A 32 6.72 2.14 -12.28
CA TYR A 32 5.89 2.12 -13.49
C TYR A 32 5.36 0.73 -13.83
N GLU A 33 6.11 -0.33 -13.53
CA GLU A 33 5.73 -1.71 -13.82
C GLU A 33 5.01 -2.42 -12.66
N ARG A 34 4.92 -1.82 -11.48
CA ARG A 34 4.11 -2.37 -10.38
C ARG A 34 2.65 -2.51 -10.82
N ARG A 35 2.06 -3.65 -10.47
CA ARG A 35 0.63 -3.93 -10.71
C ARG A 35 -0.06 -4.36 -9.42
N ASP A 36 -1.36 -4.11 -9.36
CA ASP A 36 -2.26 -4.73 -8.41
C ASP A 36 -2.59 -6.12 -8.93
N VAL A 37 -2.12 -7.15 -8.22
CA VAL A 37 -2.20 -8.55 -8.65
C VAL A 37 -3.39 -9.21 -7.98
N ARG A 38 -4.21 -9.93 -8.74
CA ARG A 38 -5.44 -10.52 -8.23
C ARG A 38 -5.54 -12.03 -8.42
N ASP A 39 -5.04 -12.56 -9.52
CA ASP A 39 -5.25 -13.95 -9.91
C ASP A 39 -3.94 -14.68 -10.31
N GLU A 40 -2.88 -13.95 -10.56
CA GLU A 40 -1.65 -14.42 -11.18
C GLU A 40 -0.61 -14.96 -10.19
N PHE A 41 -1.03 -15.29 -8.95
CA PHE A 41 -0.15 -15.84 -7.93
C PHE A 41 0.23 -17.30 -8.23
N LEU A 42 1.52 -17.59 -8.05
CA LEU A 42 2.04 -18.96 -8.08
C LEU A 42 1.80 -19.64 -6.73
N ASP A 43 1.58 -20.94 -6.78
CA ASP A 43 1.52 -21.78 -5.58
C ASP A 43 2.96 -22.08 -5.08
N ALA A 44 3.62 -21.04 -4.63
CA ALA A 44 5.00 -21.09 -4.13
C ALA A 44 5.12 -20.27 -2.86
N GLU A 45 5.62 -20.87 -1.80
CA GLU A 45 5.81 -20.18 -0.52
C GLU A 45 6.80 -19.01 -0.66
N VAL A 46 6.47 -17.87 -0.05
CA VAL A 46 7.41 -16.75 0.08
C VAL A 46 8.28 -16.98 1.32
N PRO A 47 9.60 -17.15 1.16
CA PRO A 47 10.53 -17.39 2.27
C PRO A 47 10.45 -16.27 3.32
N ARG A 48 10.62 -16.66 4.59
CA ARG A 48 10.55 -15.71 5.71
C ARG A 48 11.53 -14.55 5.54
N GLU A 49 12.73 -14.83 5.08
CA GLU A 49 13.77 -13.79 4.89
C GLU A 49 13.33 -12.76 3.84
N THR A 50 12.72 -13.20 2.74
CA THR A 50 12.18 -12.30 1.71
C THR A 50 11.04 -11.44 2.26
N VAL A 51 10.12 -12.05 3.02
CA VAL A 51 9.06 -11.29 3.70
C VAL A 51 9.65 -10.25 4.63
N MET A 52 10.66 -10.60 5.42
CA MET A 52 11.30 -9.66 6.37
C MET A 52 12.01 -8.52 5.65
N ARG A 53 12.69 -8.75 4.51
CA ARG A 53 13.28 -7.67 3.70
C ARG A 53 12.22 -6.69 3.17
N ILE A 54 11.09 -7.23 2.70
CA ILE A 54 9.95 -6.41 2.22
C ILE A 54 9.35 -5.59 3.37
N LEU A 55 9.19 -6.18 4.55
CA LEU A 55 8.67 -5.48 5.72
C LEU A 55 9.67 -4.45 6.28
N ASP A 56 10.96 -4.72 6.20
CA ASP A 56 11.99 -3.76 6.56
C ASP A 56 11.96 -2.53 5.65
N ALA A 57 11.81 -2.71 4.33
CA ALA A 57 11.60 -1.61 3.39
C ALA A 57 10.33 -0.82 3.71
N ALA A 58 9.24 -1.50 4.10
CA ALA A 58 8.03 -0.84 4.57
C ALA A 58 8.27 -0.01 5.84
N HIS A 59 9.06 -0.56 6.77
CA HIS A 59 9.41 0.12 8.04
C HIS A 59 10.27 1.36 7.83
N HIS A 60 11.00 1.46 6.72
CA HIS A 60 11.75 2.66 6.33
C HIS A 60 10.91 3.74 5.64
N ALA A 61 9.59 3.60 5.61
CA ALA A 61 8.72 4.65 5.10
C ALA A 61 8.80 5.93 5.96
N PRO A 62 8.67 7.12 5.35
CA PRO A 62 8.55 8.35 6.12
C PRO A 62 7.27 8.32 6.96
N SER A 63 7.34 8.88 8.17
CA SER A 63 6.18 9.11 9.01
C SER A 63 6.23 10.48 9.68
N VAL A 64 5.10 11.17 9.72
CA VAL A 64 4.99 12.46 10.39
C VAL A 64 5.35 12.31 11.87
N GLY A 65 6.24 13.18 12.38
CA GLY A 65 6.73 13.10 13.75
C GLY A 65 7.47 11.79 14.08
N PHE A 66 7.96 11.06 13.07
CA PHE A 66 8.62 9.76 13.23
C PHE A 66 7.77 8.73 14.00
N MET A 67 6.45 8.80 13.84
CA MET A 67 5.47 8.01 14.61
C MET A 67 5.54 6.50 14.34
N GLN A 68 5.87 6.07 13.10
CA GLN A 68 5.90 4.66 12.70
C GLN A 68 4.65 3.88 13.16
N PRO A 69 3.45 4.34 12.80
CA PRO A 69 2.20 3.90 13.42
C PRO A 69 1.71 2.53 12.93
N TRP A 70 2.40 1.96 11.96
CA TRP A 70 2.04 0.71 11.30
C TRP A 70 2.35 -0.54 12.14
N ASN A 71 1.52 -1.58 11.96
CA ASN A 71 1.82 -2.95 12.33
C ASN A 71 1.49 -3.87 11.15
N PHE A 72 2.07 -5.06 11.13
CA PHE A 72 1.90 -6.04 10.07
C PHE A 72 1.46 -7.38 10.67
N ILE A 73 0.29 -7.88 10.25
CA ILE A 73 -0.21 -9.19 10.64
C ILE A 73 0.00 -10.12 9.45
N LEU A 74 0.85 -11.14 9.60
CA LEU A 74 1.12 -12.14 8.56
C LEU A 74 0.10 -13.26 8.65
N VAL A 75 -0.79 -13.37 7.67
CA VAL A 75 -1.87 -14.35 7.63
C VAL A 75 -1.47 -15.49 6.69
N ARG A 76 -0.92 -16.56 7.27
CA ARG A 76 -0.50 -17.79 6.57
C ARG A 76 -1.51 -18.93 6.74
N ASP A 77 -2.20 -18.97 7.89
CA ASP A 77 -3.16 -20.01 8.18
C ASP A 77 -4.29 -20.05 7.16
N ARG A 78 -4.52 -21.23 6.59
CA ARG A 78 -5.52 -21.46 5.54
C ARG A 78 -6.92 -21.17 6.01
N ALA A 79 -7.27 -21.62 7.23
CA ALA A 79 -8.61 -21.45 7.79
C ALA A 79 -8.91 -19.97 8.06
N VAL A 80 -7.92 -19.20 8.53
CA VAL A 80 -8.06 -17.75 8.70
C VAL A 80 -8.29 -17.06 7.35
N ARG A 81 -7.53 -17.43 6.31
CA ARG A 81 -7.73 -16.88 4.96
C ARG A 81 -9.07 -17.26 4.35
N GLU A 82 -9.59 -18.45 4.64
CA GLU A 82 -10.94 -18.88 4.23
C GLU A 82 -12.03 -18.04 4.87
N ASN A 83 -11.90 -17.69 6.16
CA ASN A 83 -12.82 -16.79 6.85
C ASN A 83 -12.79 -15.38 6.21
N VAL A 84 -11.60 -14.86 5.90
CA VAL A 84 -11.46 -13.56 5.21
C VAL A 84 -12.06 -13.62 3.81
N ALA A 85 -11.85 -14.70 3.06
CA ALA A 85 -12.44 -14.89 1.74
C ALA A 85 -13.98 -14.95 1.79
N ALA A 86 -14.55 -15.54 2.84
CA ALA A 86 -15.99 -15.55 3.06
C ALA A 86 -16.55 -14.15 3.34
N ALA A 87 -15.87 -13.35 4.18
CA ALA A 87 -16.22 -11.95 4.43
C ALA A 87 -16.11 -11.11 3.15
N PHE A 88 -15.04 -11.29 2.38
CA PHE A 88 -14.86 -10.66 1.07
C PHE A 88 -16.01 -11.01 0.11
N ALA A 89 -16.40 -12.28 0.01
CA ALA A 89 -17.50 -12.70 -0.86
C ALA A 89 -18.84 -12.08 -0.46
N GLN A 90 -19.07 -11.81 0.82
CA GLN A 90 -20.24 -11.05 1.29
C GLN A 90 -20.15 -9.59 0.87
N GLY A 91 -18.97 -8.96 1.00
CA GLY A 91 -18.71 -7.60 0.56
C GLY A 91 -18.96 -7.42 -0.95
N VAL A 92 -18.46 -8.33 -1.78
CA VAL A 92 -18.67 -8.33 -3.24
C VAL A 92 -20.18 -8.37 -3.57
N ARG A 93 -20.95 -9.24 -2.93
CA ARG A 93 -22.41 -9.30 -3.13
C ARG A 93 -23.12 -8.00 -2.73
N ALA A 94 -22.68 -7.38 -1.64
CA ALA A 94 -23.25 -6.11 -1.20
C ALA A 94 -22.88 -4.96 -2.16
N GLU A 95 -21.63 -4.89 -2.60
CA GLU A 95 -21.17 -3.87 -3.51
C GLU A 95 -21.83 -3.99 -4.90
N GLU A 96 -22.04 -5.20 -5.40
CA GLU A 96 -22.73 -5.44 -6.68
C GLU A 96 -24.14 -4.81 -6.70
N GLN A 97 -24.84 -4.74 -5.57
CA GLN A 97 -26.18 -4.15 -5.49
C GLN A 97 -26.16 -2.63 -5.71
N VAL A 98 -25.05 -1.95 -5.36
CA VAL A 98 -24.90 -0.50 -5.51
C VAL A 98 -24.24 -0.11 -6.84
N ILE A 99 -23.63 -1.06 -7.53
CA ILE A 99 -23.09 -0.84 -8.89
C ILE A 99 -24.23 -0.59 -9.86
N ALA A 100 -24.07 0.43 -10.72
CA ALA A 100 -25.02 0.75 -11.77
C ALA A 100 -25.31 -0.48 -12.66
N PRO A 101 -26.60 -0.79 -12.97
CA PRO A 101 -27.00 -2.02 -13.65
C PRO A 101 -26.20 -2.32 -14.92
N GLU A 102 -25.89 -1.31 -15.72
CA GLU A 102 -25.16 -1.41 -16.98
C GLU A 102 -23.67 -1.77 -16.78
N ARG A 103 -23.14 -1.65 -15.56
CA ARG A 103 -21.76 -1.98 -15.23
C ARG A 103 -21.61 -3.29 -14.45
N ARG A 104 -22.71 -3.95 -14.07
CA ARG A 104 -22.67 -5.15 -13.22
C ARG A 104 -21.99 -6.32 -13.91
N GLU A 105 -22.22 -6.51 -15.21
CA GLU A 105 -21.54 -7.55 -16.00
C GLU A 105 -20.02 -7.33 -15.97
N LEU A 106 -19.59 -6.11 -16.29
CA LEU A 106 -18.18 -5.74 -16.22
C LEU A 106 -17.58 -5.93 -14.81
N TYR A 107 -18.35 -5.58 -13.75
CA TYR A 107 -17.92 -5.78 -12.37
C TYR A 107 -17.68 -7.26 -12.05
N ARG A 108 -18.56 -8.16 -12.48
CA ARG A 108 -18.40 -9.61 -12.29
C ARG A 108 -17.18 -10.17 -13.02
N ASP A 109 -16.80 -9.58 -14.14
CA ASP A 109 -15.60 -9.97 -14.91
C ASP A 109 -14.29 -9.50 -14.26
N LEU A 110 -14.37 -8.58 -13.28
CA LEU A 110 -13.22 -8.21 -12.50
C LEU A 110 -12.85 -9.37 -11.56
N LYS A 111 -11.73 -10.01 -11.81
CA LYS A 111 -11.22 -11.08 -10.93
C LYS A 111 -10.68 -10.45 -9.64
N LEU A 112 -11.56 -10.18 -8.70
CA LEU A 112 -11.22 -9.55 -7.42
C LEU A 112 -10.72 -10.57 -6.38
N GLN A 113 -10.26 -11.74 -6.81
CA GLN A 113 -9.87 -12.86 -5.95
C GLN A 113 -8.34 -12.98 -5.88
N GLY A 114 -7.80 -13.00 -4.70
CA GLY A 114 -6.38 -13.23 -4.46
C GLY A 114 -6.14 -13.88 -3.10
N ILE A 115 -7.11 -13.77 -2.20
CA ILE A 115 -6.98 -14.14 -0.79
C ILE A 115 -6.55 -15.60 -0.60
N LEU A 116 -7.14 -16.53 -1.34
CA LEU A 116 -6.83 -17.97 -1.24
C LEU A 116 -5.74 -18.41 -2.21
N LYS A 117 -5.49 -17.66 -3.28
CA LYS A 117 -4.45 -17.97 -4.27
C LYS A 117 -3.07 -17.54 -3.83
N ALA A 118 -2.97 -16.37 -3.20
CA ALA A 118 -1.70 -15.92 -2.64
C ALA A 118 -1.30 -16.83 -1.46
N PRO A 119 -0.03 -17.26 -1.39
CA PRO A 119 0.47 -18.11 -0.29
C PRO A 119 0.52 -17.37 1.05
N LEU A 120 0.60 -16.04 1.02
CA LEU A 120 0.65 -15.16 2.17
C LEU A 120 -0.32 -14.00 1.98
N ASN A 121 -1.04 -13.62 3.05
CA ASN A 121 -1.71 -12.33 3.12
C ASN A 121 -1.12 -11.49 4.26
N ILE A 122 -1.14 -10.16 4.10
CA ILE A 122 -0.62 -9.23 5.10
C ILE A 122 -1.72 -8.21 5.40
N CYS A 123 -2.18 -8.16 6.65
CA CYS A 123 -3.02 -7.07 7.10
C CYS A 123 -2.13 -5.97 7.69
N VAL A 124 -2.20 -4.77 7.12
CA VAL A 124 -1.50 -3.59 7.62
C VAL A 124 -2.46 -2.75 8.44
N THR A 125 -2.08 -2.50 9.68
CA THR A 125 -2.88 -1.73 10.63
C THR A 125 -2.14 -0.47 11.07
N CYS A 126 -2.89 0.49 11.61
CA CYS A 126 -2.37 1.75 12.15
C CYS A 126 -2.80 1.87 13.61
N ASP A 127 -1.81 1.92 14.50
CA ASP A 127 -2.02 2.29 15.89
C ASP A 127 -2.12 3.82 15.99
N ARG A 128 -3.35 4.29 16.09
CA ARG A 128 -3.64 5.73 16.13
C ARG A 128 -3.26 6.38 17.47
N ALA A 129 -2.96 5.60 18.50
CA ALA A 129 -2.52 6.09 19.80
C ALA A 129 -1.00 6.10 19.98
N ARG A 130 -0.24 5.51 19.05
CA ARG A 130 1.23 5.47 19.15
C ARG A 130 1.82 6.87 19.21
N HIS A 131 2.67 7.10 20.20
CA HIS A 131 3.23 8.43 20.55
C HIS A 131 2.21 9.49 20.98
N GLY A 132 0.99 9.08 21.38
CA GLY A 132 -0.05 9.96 21.92
C GLY A 132 -0.74 10.85 20.87
N THR A 133 -1.72 11.62 21.32
CA THR A 133 -2.50 12.52 20.47
C THR A 133 -1.79 13.85 20.16
N THR A 134 -0.72 14.16 20.89
CA THR A 134 0.07 15.39 20.80
C THR A 134 1.36 15.24 20.00
N GLY A 135 1.50 14.15 19.24
CA GLY A 135 2.67 13.92 18.38
C GLY A 135 2.93 15.08 17.42
N LEU A 136 4.20 15.34 17.12
CA LEU A 136 4.64 16.41 16.24
C LEU A 136 3.89 16.36 14.89
N GLY A 137 3.21 17.45 14.53
CA GLY A 137 2.44 17.59 13.28
C GLY A 137 1.04 16.99 13.29
N ARG A 138 0.66 16.24 14.32
CA ARG A 138 -0.64 15.54 14.39
C ARG A 138 -1.79 16.39 14.90
N SER A 139 -1.52 17.35 15.79
CA SER A 139 -2.56 18.16 16.43
C SER A 139 -3.45 18.93 15.44
N LEU A 140 -2.88 19.39 14.33
CA LEU A 140 -3.59 20.12 13.29
C LEU A 140 -4.02 19.22 12.11
N GLN A 141 -3.40 18.06 11.97
CA GLN A 141 -3.66 17.10 10.88
C GLN A 141 -3.85 15.68 11.44
N PRO A 142 -5.05 15.35 11.93
CA PRO A 142 -5.28 14.13 12.73
C PRO A 142 -5.15 12.81 11.97
N ASN A 143 -5.09 12.85 10.63
CA ASN A 143 -4.97 11.64 9.79
C ASN A 143 -3.55 11.36 9.28
N THR A 144 -2.55 12.08 9.78
CA THR A 144 -1.15 11.90 9.34
C THR A 144 -0.58 10.52 9.70
N ASP A 145 -1.14 9.85 10.70
CA ASP A 145 -0.86 8.47 11.05
C ASP A 145 -1.30 7.48 9.95
N LEU A 146 -2.54 7.62 9.44
CA LEU A 146 -3.05 6.80 8.32
C LEU A 146 -2.26 7.06 7.04
N LEU A 147 -1.96 8.33 6.73
CA LEU A 147 -1.15 8.71 5.58
C LEU A 147 0.28 8.15 5.67
N SER A 148 0.89 8.19 6.85
CA SER A 148 2.19 7.58 7.11
C SER A 148 2.15 6.06 6.90
N THR A 149 1.09 5.39 7.39
CA THR A 149 0.90 3.95 7.17
C THR A 149 0.71 3.62 5.68
N ALA A 150 0.02 4.47 4.92
CA ALA A 150 -0.10 4.30 3.47
C ALA A 150 1.26 4.40 2.75
N CYS A 151 2.18 5.25 3.22
CA CYS A 151 3.56 5.27 2.71
C CYS A 151 4.28 3.94 2.96
N ALA A 152 4.09 3.32 4.13
CA ALA A 152 4.65 2.01 4.43
C ALA A 152 4.07 0.91 3.51
N VAL A 153 2.76 0.94 3.20
CA VAL A 153 2.14 0.05 2.22
C VAL A 153 2.77 0.23 0.84
N GLN A 154 3.00 1.47 0.40
CA GLN A 154 3.62 1.73 -0.90
C GLN A 154 5.07 1.23 -0.97
N ASN A 155 5.87 1.45 0.09
CA ASN A 155 7.24 0.91 0.16
C ASN A 155 7.24 -0.62 0.11
N LEU A 156 6.35 -1.28 0.89
CA LEU A 156 6.15 -2.73 0.84
C LEU A 156 5.90 -3.21 -0.59
N TRP A 157 5.02 -2.53 -1.31
CA TRP A 157 4.62 -2.92 -2.66
C TRP A 157 5.77 -2.79 -3.67
N LEU A 158 6.56 -1.72 -3.58
CA LEU A 158 7.72 -1.52 -4.44
C LEU A 158 8.83 -2.54 -4.14
N ALA A 159 9.10 -2.80 -2.87
CA ALA A 159 10.08 -3.81 -2.45
C ALA A 159 9.66 -5.21 -2.91
N ALA A 160 8.39 -5.58 -2.75
CA ALA A 160 7.84 -6.83 -3.25
C ALA A 160 8.02 -6.96 -4.76
N ARG A 161 7.75 -5.88 -5.54
CA ARG A 161 7.95 -5.88 -6.99
C ARG A 161 9.39 -6.16 -7.39
N VAL A 162 10.36 -5.61 -6.67
CA VAL A 162 11.79 -5.84 -6.91
C VAL A 162 12.20 -7.28 -6.63
N GLU A 163 11.57 -7.93 -5.65
CA GLU A 163 11.77 -9.34 -5.30
C GLU A 163 11.01 -10.33 -6.23
N GLY A 164 10.35 -9.82 -7.29
CA GLY A 164 9.53 -10.67 -8.19
C GLY A 164 8.17 -11.07 -7.59
N ILE A 165 7.76 -10.42 -6.52
CA ILE A 165 6.52 -10.70 -5.79
C ILE A 165 5.44 -9.71 -6.20
N GLY A 166 4.26 -10.26 -6.53
CA GLY A 166 3.05 -9.52 -6.73
C GLY A 166 2.35 -9.21 -5.42
N VAL A 167 1.71 -8.05 -5.38
CA VAL A 167 0.86 -7.63 -4.27
C VAL A 167 -0.49 -7.19 -4.82
N GLY A 168 -1.58 -7.64 -4.19
CA GLY A 168 -2.94 -7.22 -4.49
C GLY A 168 -3.61 -6.61 -3.26
N TRP A 169 -4.20 -5.43 -3.39
CA TRP A 169 -4.92 -4.77 -2.30
C TRP A 169 -6.41 -5.13 -2.34
N VAL A 170 -6.87 -5.81 -1.32
CA VAL A 170 -8.28 -6.19 -1.16
C VAL A 170 -8.96 -5.21 -0.21
N SER A 171 -10.03 -4.53 -0.68
CA SER A 171 -10.76 -3.52 0.09
C SER A 171 -12.26 -3.81 0.21
N ILE A 172 -12.79 -4.79 -0.54
CA ILE A 172 -14.23 -5.08 -0.60
C ILE A 172 -14.60 -6.03 0.53
N MET A 173 -14.47 -5.56 1.77
CA MET A 173 -14.93 -6.24 2.97
C MET A 173 -15.20 -5.23 4.09
N ARG A 174 -16.06 -5.58 5.02
CA ARG A 174 -16.32 -4.72 6.17
C ARG A 174 -15.17 -4.80 7.17
N GLU A 175 -14.69 -3.66 7.60
CA GLU A 175 -13.60 -3.57 8.58
C GLU A 175 -13.92 -4.35 9.87
N ALA A 176 -15.15 -4.27 10.36
CA ALA A 176 -15.58 -4.98 11.57
C ALA A 176 -15.43 -6.51 11.45
N GLU A 177 -15.75 -7.08 10.27
CA GLU A 177 -15.59 -8.51 10.01
C GLU A 177 -14.11 -8.91 10.02
N LEU A 178 -13.26 -8.13 9.36
CA LEU A 178 -11.82 -8.36 9.32
C LEU A 178 -11.19 -8.26 10.72
N ARG A 179 -11.61 -7.28 11.52
CA ARG A 179 -11.19 -7.13 12.92
C ARG A 179 -11.54 -8.38 13.75
N ALA A 180 -12.77 -8.86 13.64
CA ALA A 180 -13.22 -10.04 14.38
C ALA A 180 -12.43 -11.30 13.97
N ILE A 181 -12.14 -11.49 12.68
CA ILE A 181 -11.39 -12.64 12.17
C ILE A 181 -9.93 -12.61 12.65
N LEU A 182 -9.29 -11.42 12.65
CA LEU A 182 -7.88 -11.27 12.96
C LEU A 182 -7.59 -10.87 14.42
N GLY A 183 -8.62 -10.69 15.25
CA GLY A 183 -8.48 -10.28 16.65
C GLY A 183 -7.91 -8.86 16.80
N ILE A 184 -8.23 -7.93 15.88
CA ILE A 184 -7.71 -6.56 15.89
C ILE A 184 -8.54 -5.73 16.89
N PRO A 185 -7.90 -5.07 17.89
CA PRO A 185 -8.60 -4.19 18.83
C PRO A 185 -9.32 -3.03 18.14
N GLU A 186 -10.37 -2.51 18.77
CA GLU A 186 -11.23 -1.46 18.18
C GLU A 186 -10.45 -0.15 17.90
N GLU A 187 -9.50 0.18 18.75
CA GLU A 187 -8.64 1.37 18.65
C GLU A 187 -7.59 1.30 17.54
N ILE A 188 -7.33 0.12 16.99
CA ILE A 188 -6.35 -0.07 15.90
C ILE A 188 -7.06 0.02 14.54
N ALA A 189 -6.73 0.97 13.70
CA ALA A 189 -7.32 1.10 12.39
C ALA A 189 -6.76 0.08 11.39
N VAL A 190 -7.61 -0.52 10.57
CA VAL A 190 -7.18 -1.33 9.43
C VAL A 190 -6.92 -0.42 8.24
N VAL A 191 -5.72 -0.50 7.66
CA VAL A 191 -5.32 0.32 6.50
C VAL A 191 -5.35 -0.46 5.20
N ALA A 192 -4.82 -1.68 5.20
CA ALA A 192 -4.78 -2.51 4.00
C ALA A 192 -4.84 -4.00 4.34
N TYR A 193 -5.48 -4.78 3.47
CA TYR A 193 -5.36 -6.23 3.42
C TYR A 193 -4.76 -6.62 2.08
N LEU A 194 -3.56 -7.20 2.11
CA LEU A 194 -2.73 -7.43 0.94
C LEU A 194 -2.58 -8.93 0.69
N CYS A 195 -2.80 -9.38 -0.55
CA CYS A 195 -2.43 -10.70 -1.03
C CYS A 195 -1.01 -10.63 -1.58
N VAL A 196 -0.12 -11.53 -1.19
CA VAL A 196 1.32 -11.47 -1.46
C VAL A 196 1.82 -12.84 -1.92
N GLY A 197 2.50 -12.89 -3.06
CA GLY A 197 3.05 -14.12 -3.60
C GLY A 197 3.85 -13.92 -4.88
N TYR A 198 4.65 -14.90 -5.27
CA TYR A 198 5.35 -14.87 -6.54
C TYR A 198 4.37 -14.85 -7.71
N ILE A 199 4.77 -14.18 -8.79
CA ILE A 199 4.01 -14.08 -10.04
C ILE A 199 4.92 -14.40 -11.23
N GLU A 200 4.38 -15.13 -12.21
CA GLU A 200 5.08 -15.40 -13.46
C GLU A 200 4.84 -14.32 -14.50
N ARG A 201 3.67 -13.71 -14.46
CA ARG A 201 3.22 -12.70 -15.43
C ARG A 201 2.38 -11.61 -14.76
N ALA A 202 2.40 -10.44 -15.34
CA ALA A 202 1.57 -9.31 -14.95
C ALA A 202 1.02 -8.61 -16.19
N TYR A 203 -0.08 -7.86 -16.03
CA TYR A 203 -0.59 -7.01 -17.09
C TYR A 203 0.44 -5.94 -17.48
N SER A 204 0.56 -5.64 -18.78
CA SER A 204 1.43 -4.55 -19.28
C SER A 204 0.94 -3.16 -18.86
N ARG A 205 -0.35 -3.03 -18.53
CA ARG A 205 -1.03 -1.82 -18.00
C ARG A 205 -1.95 -2.23 -16.86
N PRO A 206 -2.45 -1.28 -16.03
CA PRO A 206 -3.39 -1.62 -14.95
C PRO A 206 -4.56 -2.48 -15.44
N GLU A 207 -4.89 -3.56 -14.73
CA GLU A 207 -5.96 -4.49 -15.13
C GLU A 207 -7.30 -3.77 -15.29
N LEU A 208 -7.65 -2.86 -14.39
CA LEU A 208 -8.88 -2.07 -14.48
C LEU A 208 -8.93 -1.19 -15.73
N GLU A 209 -7.78 -0.74 -16.22
CA GLU A 209 -7.68 -0.02 -17.49
C GLU A 209 -7.77 -0.99 -18.68
N ALA A 210 -7.10 -2.14 -18.61
CA ALA A 210 -7.18 -3.17 -19.64
C ALA A 210 -8.62 -3.67 -19.85
N LYS A 211 -9.36 -3.82 -18.75
CA LYS A 211 -10.77 -4.22 -18.73
C LYS A 211 -11.77 -3.06 -18.91
N ARG A 212 -11.29 -1.84 -19.19
CA ARG A 212 -12.13 -0.64 -19.44
C ARG A 212 -13.02 -0.23 -18.26
N TRP A 213 -12.65 -0.63 -17.04
CA TRP A 213 -13.33 -0.18 -15.83
C TRP A 213 -13.08 1.29 -15.54
N ALA A 214 -11.82 1.73 -15.67
CA ALA A 214 -11.36 3.11 -15.52
C ALA A 214 -10.17 3.35 -16.46
N ARG A 215 -9.74 4.59 -16.57
CA ARG A 215 -8.53 4.99 -17.30
C ARG A 215 -7.62 5.85 -16.43
N ARG A 216 -6.32 5.81 -16.69
CA ARG A 216 -5.40 6.76 -16.09
C ARG A 216 -5.73 8.17 -16.60
N LEU A 217 -5.83 9.12 -15.69
CA LEU A 217 -5.98 10.53 -16.02
C LEU A 217 -4.66 11.05 -16.62
N ALA A 218 -4.75 12.07 -17.47
CA ALA A 218 -3.56 12.77 -17.93
C ALA A 218 -2.92 13.54 -16.76
N LEU A 219 -1.60 13.51 -16.66
CA LEU A 219 -0.89 14.16 -15.57
C LEU A 219 -1.15 15.66 -15.57
N ASP A 220 -1.19 16.29 -16.74
CA ASP A 220 -1.43 17.72 -16.91
C ASP A 220 -2.80 18.16 -16.36
N ASP A 221 -3.77 17.23 -16.28
CA ASP A 221 -5.06 17.50 -15.66
C ASP A 221 -5.01 17.55 -14.13
N LEU A 222 -3.92 17.12 -13.53
CA LEU A 222 -3.74 16.97 -12.08
C LEU A 222 -2.71 17.95 -11.50
N VAL A 223 -2.03 18.73 -12.36
CA VAL A 223 -1.00 19.69 -11.95
C VAL A 223 -1.55 21.11 -12.01
N PHE A 224 -1.36 21.84 -10.93
CA PHE A 224 -1.73 23.25 -10.80
C PHE A 224 -0.56 24.02 -10.22
N ASP A 225 -0.38 25.27 -10.66
CA ASP A 225 0.66 26.18 -10.17
C ASP A 225 0.07 27.07 -9.06
N ASP A 226 0.72 27.08 -7.91
CA ASP A 226 0.45 27.90 -6.73
C ASP A 226 -0.94 27.75 -6.08
N ARG A 227 -2.00 27.53 -6.86
CA ARG A 227 -3.39 27.47 -6.38
C ARG A 227 -4.18 26.40 -7.07
N TRP A 228 -5.13 25.81 -6.35
CA TRP A 228 -6.08 24.87 -6.94
C TRP A 228 -6.80 25.48 -8.15
N GLY A 229 -6.80 24.76 -9.25
CA GLY A 229 -7.45 25.17 -10.52
C GLY A 229 -6.60 26.08 -11.41
N ALA A 230 -5.48 26.61 -10.93
CA ALA A 230 -4.55 27.38 -11.76
C ALA A 230 -3.71 26.42 -12.61
N ARG A 231 -4.03 26.28 -13.91
CA ARG A 231 -3.31 25.43 -14.83
C ARG A 231 -1.91 25.97 -15.09
N SER A 232 -0.91 25.08 -15.17
CA SER A 232 0.43 25.46 -15.58
C SER A 232 0.40 26.07 -16.99
N THR A 233 1.02 27.24 -17.15
CA THR A 233 1.21 27.89 -18.46
C THR A 233 2.53 27.48 -19.12
N SER A 234 3.37 26.72 -18.40
CA SER A 234 4.61 26.20 -18.95
C SER A 234 4.32 25.02 -19.87
N PRO A 235 4.91 24.95 -21.06
CA PRO A 235 4.77 23.78 -21.91
C PRO A 235 5.36 22.57 -21.17
N THR A 236 4.62 21.46 -21.22
CA THR A 236 5.04 20.15 -20.69
C THR A 236 6.43 19.78 -21.22
N LEU A 237 7.35 19.42 -20.33
CA LEU A 237 8.71 18.97 -20.65
C LEU A 237 8.71 17.65 -21.42
#